data_26495083e9543a15f2788e425463dfcd
#
_entry.id   26495083e9543a15f2788e425463dfcd
#
_cell.length_a   1.000
_cell.length_b   1.000
_cell.length_c   1.000
_cell.angle_alpha   90.00
_cell.angle_beta   90.00
_cell.angle_gamma   90.00
#
_symmetry.space_group_name_H-M   'P 1'
#
loop_
_entity.id
_entity.type
_entity.pdbx_description
1 polymer ?
#
loop_
_entity_poly.entity_id
_entity_poly.type
_entity_poly.pdbx_seq_one_letter_code
_entity_poly.pdbx_strand_id
1 'polypeptide(L)'
;MFRHPLFALQENKMKDHHVKLTETDREILKSYSTMLEGLSMYLGEGYELVLHSLEDYSSSAVKVIHGLHTGRTEGAPLTDLALDLLEEMQKEDAESRGITYFTHNKKGEPLKSVTIPVRGEKDRII
;
A
#
# COMPACT_ATOMS: atom_id res chain seq x y z
N MET A 1 -6.23 -30.87 -3.50
CA MET A 1 -5.51 -29.99 -2.58
C MET A 1 -6.50 -28.97 -1.99
N PHE A 2 -6.65 -28.99 -0.69
CA PHE A 2 -7.65 -28.16 -0.01
C PHE A 2 -7.03 -26.79 0.34
N ARG A 3 -7.68 -25.71 -0.11
CA ARG A 3 -7.31 -24.36 0.29
C ARG A 3 -7.81 -24.10 1.71
N HIS A 4 -6.99 -23.46 2.51
CA HIS A 4 -7.39 -23.05 3.86
C HIS A 4 -8.55 -22.03 3.76
N PRO A 5 -9.62 -22.15 4.60
CA PRO A 5 -10.75 -21.23 4.55
C PRO A 5 -10.38 -19.75 4.67
N LEU A 6 -9.34 -19.42 5.44
CA LEU A 6 -8.82 -18.06 5.56
C LEU A 6 -8.23 -17.55 4.24
N PHE A 7 -7.59 -18.42 3.46
CA PHE A 7 -7.05 -18.06 2.15
C PHE A 7 -8.16 -17.72 1.16
N ALA A 8 -9.26 -18.49 1.15
CA ALA A 8 -10.42 -18.21 0.30
C ALA A 8 -11.11 -16.90 0.67
N LEU A 9 -11.24 -16.61 1.98
CA LEU A 9 -11.80 -15.33 2.47
C LEU A 9 -10.94 -14.14 2.03
N GLN A 10 -9.64 -14.32 1.99
CA GLN A 10 -8.70 -13.29 1.61
C GLN A 10 -8.70 -13.02 0.11
N GLU A 11 -8.76 -14.08 -0.72
CA GLU A 11 -8.97 -13.93 -2.15
C GLU A 11 -10.27 -13.20 -2.46
N ASN A 12 -11.35 -13.48 -1.71
CA ASN A 12 -12.62 -12.79 -1.84
C ASN A 12 -12.51 -11.31 -1.45
N LYS A 13 -11.79 -10.99 -0.36
CA LYS A 13 -11.51 -9.59 0.02
C LYS A 13 -10.79 -8.86 -1.10
N MET A 14 -9.79 -9.47 -1.74
CA MET A 14 -9.06 -8.88 -2.85
C MET A 14 -9.90 -8.69 -4.11
N LYS A 15 -10.84 -9.60 -4.39
CA LYS A 15 -11.70 -9.53 -5.57
C LYS A 15 -12.83 -8.52 -5.43
N ASP A 16 -13.40 -8.39 -4.21
CA ASP A 16 -14.59 -7.60 -3.95
C ASP A 16 -14.30 -6.14 -3.63
N HIS A 17 -13.04 -5.80 -3.32
CA HIS A 17 -12.63 -4.47 -2.89
C HIS A 17 -11.59 -3.86 -3.83
N HIS A 18 -12.07 -3.26 -4.90
CA HIS A 18 -11.26 -2.39 -5.74
C HIS A 18 -11.93 -1.02 -5.84
N VAL A 19 -11.12 0.00 -6.00
CA VAL A 19 -11.59 1.37 -6.18
C VAL A 19 -11.56 1.71 -7.66
N LYS A 20 -12.69 2.19 -8.18
CA LYS A 20 -12.71 2.71 -9.55
C LYS A 20 -12.08 4.10 -9.54
N LEU A 21 -10.93 4.24 -10.16
CA LEU A 21 -10.21 5.50 -10.21
C LEU A 21 -10.78 6.41 -11.29
N THR A 22 -10.88 7.69 -10.95
CA THR A 22 -11.14 8.75 -11.92
C THR A 22 -9.82 9.20 -12.56
N GLU A 23 -9.91 10.03 -13.61
CA GLU A 23 -8.72 10.62 -14.21
C GLU A 23 -7.96 11.50 -13.20
N THR A 24 -8.69 12.27 -12.39
CA THR A 24 -8.10 13.07 -11.32
C THR A 24 -7.37 12.20 -10.30
N ASP A 25 -7.95 11.08 -9.91
CA ASP A 25 -7.30 10.13 -8.99
C ASP A 25 -5.96 9.63 -9.57
N ARG A 26 -5.95 9.30 -10.85
CA ARG A 26 -4.73 8.84 -11.52
C ARG A 26 -3.65 9.91 -11.57
N GLU A 27 -4.01 11.16 -11.78
CA GLU A 27 -3.08 12.28 -11.76
C GLU A 27 -2.50 12.52 -10.37
N ILE A 28 -3.33 12.38 -9.33
CA ILE A 28 -2.88 12.45 -7.93
C ILE A 28 -1.85 11.36 -7.65
N LEU A 29 -2.14 10.10 -8.02
CA LEU A 29 -1.20 9.00 -7.83
C LEU A 29 0.11 9.23 -8.59
N LYS A 30 0.04 9.77 -9.79
CA LYS A 30 1.21 10.11 -10.59
C LYS A 30 2.08 11.17 -9.89
N SER A 31 1.46 12.16 -9.29
CA SER A 31 2.16 13.20 -8.50
C SER A 31 2.87 12.60 -7.29
N TYR A 32 2.22 11.67 -6.57
CA TYR A 32 2.85 10.95 -5.47
C TYR A 32 4.02 10.09 -5.94
N SER A 33 3.89 9.43 -7.09
CA SER A 33 4.99 8.63 -7.66
C SER A 33 6.22 9.50 -7.93
N THR A 34 6.03 10.66 -8.51
CA THR A 34 7.12 11.63 -8.76
C THR A 34 7.74 12.12 -7.44
N MET A 35 6.90 12.43 -6.46
CA MET A 35 7.37 12.87 -5.15
C MET A 35 8.21 11.79 -4.46
N LEU A 36 7.81 10.54 -4.54
CA LEU A 36 8.55 9.43 -3.93
C LEU A 36 9.94 9.26 -4.53
N GLU A 37 10.10 9.49 -5.83
CA GLU A 37 11.41 9.45 -6.47
C GLU A 37 12.35 10.51 -5.89
N GLY A 38 11.88 11.73 -5.77
CA GLY A 38 12.66 12.82 -5.18
C GLY A 38 12.96 12.59 -3.71
N LEU A 39 11.99 12.14 -2.96
CA LEU A 39 12.16 11.83 -1.53
C LEU A 39 13.17 10.70 -1.32
N SER A 40 13.15 9.69 -2.17
CA SER A 40 14.11 8.58 -2.14
C SER A 40 15.53 9.05 -2.35
N MET A 41 15.75 10.01 -3.25
CA MET A 41 17.08 10.61 -3.48
C MET A 41 17.59 11.32 -2.21
N TYR A 42 16.71 11.94 -1.47
CA TYR A 42 17.06 12.62 -0.22
C TYR A 42 17.34 11.64 0.93
N LEU A 43 16.48 10.63 1.08
CA LEU A 43 16.57 9.67 2.19
C LEU A 43 17.65 8.60 1.99
N GLY A 44 17.91 8.19 0.75
CA GLY A 44 18.91 7.18 0.41
C GLY A 44 18.39 5.74 0.46
N GLU A 45 19.30 4.80 0.27
CA GLU A 45 18.99 3.38 0.06
C GLU A 45 18.46 2.64 1.29
N GLY A 46 18.63 3.21 2.48
CA GLY A 46 18.11 2.62 3.73
C GLY A 46 16.61 2.68 3.88
N TYR A 47 15.91 3.34 2.97
CA TYR A 47 14.47 3.59 3.05
C TYR A 47 13.76 3.00 1.85
N GLU A 48 12.84 2.07 2.11
CA GLU A 48 11.95 1.53 1.09
C GLU A 48 10.70 2.38 1.00
N LEU A 49 10.33 2.77 -0.21
CA LEU A 49 9.12 3.56 -0.47
C LEU A 49 8.24 2.79 -1.44
N VAL A 50 6.96 2.66 -1.12
CA VAL A 50 5.99 1.94 -1.94
C VAL A 50 4.74 2.79 -2.11
N LEU A 51 4.29 2.93 -3.34
CA LEU A 51 2.98 3.50 -3.66
C LEU A 51 2.05 2.38 -4.09
N HIS A 52 0.91 2.27 -3.41
CA HIS A 52 -0.15 1.35 -3.79
C HIS A 52 -1.27 2.10 -4.51
N SER A 53 -1.86 1.48 -5.51
CA SER A 53 -3.13 1.88 -6.10
C SER A 53 -4.19 0.88 -5.70
N LEU A 54 -5.33 1.34 -5.23
CA LEU A 54 -6.44 0.48 -4.83
C LEU A 54 -7.33 0.07 -6.01
N GLU A 55 -6.92 0.38 -7.23
CA GLU A 55 -7.63 -0.06 -8.44
C GLU A 55 -7.65 -1.58 -8.56
N ASP A 56 -6.56 -2.23 -8.16
CA ASP A 56 -6.45 -3.69 -8.16
C ASP A 56 -5.64 -4.13 -6.93
N TYR A 57 -6.31 -4.67 -5.92
CA TYR A 57 -5.67 -5.11 -4.68
C TYR A 57 -4.70 -6.28 -4.90
N SER A 58 -4.92 -7.09 -5.94
CA SER A 58 -4.04 -8.23 -6.24
C SER A 58 -2.74 -7.83 -6.91
N SER A 59 -2.64 -6.59 -7.38
CA SER A 59 -1.46 -6.04 -8.06
C SER A 59 -1.33 -4.54 -7.74
N SER A 60 -1.36 -4.20 -6.46
CA SER A 60 -1.52 -2.81 -6.01
C SER A 60 -0.24 -1.99 -6.04
N ALA A 61 0.93 -2.60 -5.85
CA ALA A 61 2.19 -1.87 -5.79
C ALA A 61 2.57 -1.33 -7.18
N VAL A 62 2.26 -0.06 -7.43
CA VAL A 62 2.53 0.60 -8.72
C VAL A 62 3.89 1.28 -8.77
N LYS A 63 4.51 1.51 -7.63
CA LYS A 63 5.86 2.07 -7.51
C LYS A 63 6.56 1.44 -6.31
N VAL A 64 7.75 0.90 -6.51
CA VAL A 64 8.58 0.35 -5.44
C VAL A 64 10.00 0.88 -5.59
N ILE A 65 10.51 1.52 -4.55
CA ILE A 65 11.86 2.07 -4.50
C ILE A 65 12.59 1.40 -3.34
N HIS A 66 13.78 0.87 -3.62
CA HIS A 66 14.61 0.13 -2.65
C HIS A 66 13.87 -1.04 -1.99
N GLY A 67 13.14 -1.81 -2.79
CA GLY A 67 12.33 -2.95 -2.34
C GLY A 67 13.13 -4.14 -1.79
N LEU A 68 14.46 -4.08 -1.80
CA LEU A 68 15.32 -5.14 -1.29
C LEU A 68 15.12 -5.43 0.21
N HIS A 69 14.69 -4.43 0.97
CA HIS A 69 14.47 -4.60 2.41
C HIS A 69 13.36 -5.58 2.74
N THR A 70 12.31 -5.64 1.92
CA THR A 70 11.18 -6.56 2.08
C THR A 70 11.11 -7.62 0.99
N GLY A 71 11.87 -7.48 -0.10
CA GLY A 71 11.75 -8.31 -1.30
C GLY A 71 10.58 -7.94 -2.20
N ARG A 72 9.92 -6.80 -1.94
CA ARG A 72 8.76 -6.36 -2.72
C ARG A 72 9.18 -5.82 -4.08
N THR A 73 8.35 -6.08 -5.09
CA THR A 73 8.52 -5.58 -6.46
C THR A 73 7.22 -4.94 -6.95
N GLU A 74 7.31 -4.17 -8.03
CA GLU A 74 6.11 -3.62 -8.68
C GLU A 74 5.17 -4.77 -9.09
N GLY A 75 3.88 -4.54 -8.93
CA GLY A 75 2.85 -5.55 -9.16
C GLY A 75 2.57 -6.44 -7.95
N ALA A 76 3.27 -6.27 -6.84
CA ALA A 76 2.97 -7.01 -5.61
C ALA A 76 1.56 -6.69 -5.09
N PRO A 77 0.87 -7.68 -4.50
CA PRO A 77 -0.44 -7.44 -3.92
C PRO A 77 -0.35 -6.73 -2.56
N LEU A 78 -1.48 -6.21 -2.09
CA LEU A 78 -1.60 -5.78 -0.70
C LEU A 78 -1.38 -6.97 0.23
N THR A 79 -0.61 -6.75 1.29
CA THR A 79 -0.43 -7.75 2.34
C THR A 79 -1.67 -7.78 3.25
N ASP A 80 -1.81 -8.84 4.05
CA ASP A 80 -2.87 -8.95 5.05
C ASP A 80 -2.86 -7.78 6.01
N LEU A 81 -1.67 -7.42 6.47
CA LEU A 81 -1.50 -6.27 7.35
C LEU A 81 -1.96 -4.98 6.67
N ALA A 82 -1.60 -4.79 5.41
CA ALA A 82 -2.02 -3.60 4.65
C ALA A 82 -3.54 -3.55 4.47
N LEU A 83 -4.20 -4.68 4.25
CA LEU A 83 -5.67 -4.75 4.17
C LEU A 83 -6.31 -4.37 5.50
N ASP A 84 -5.80 -4.87 6.61
CA ASP A 84 -6.30 -4.54 7.95
C ASP A 84 -6.12 -3.05 8.26
N LEU A 85 -4.96 -2.49 7.93
CA LEU A 85 -4.69 -1.06 8.10
C LEU A 85 -5.61 -0.20 7.24
N LEU A 86 -5.88 -0.64 6.01
CA LEU A 86 -6.81 0.05 5.12
C LEU A 86 -8.22 0.06 5.69
N GLU A 87 -8.70 -1.06 6.20
CA GLU A 87 -10.02 -1.13 6.86
C GLU A 87 -10.10 -0.16 8.03
N GLU A 88 -9.06 -0.08 8.86
CA GLU A 88 -9.00 0.87 9.98
C GLU A 88 -9.05 2.33 9.50
N MET A 89 -8.28 2.67 8.48
CA MET A 89 -8.25 4.02 7.93
C MET A 89 -9.58 4.42 7.29
N GLN A 90 -10.32 3.46 6.72
CA GLN A 90 -11.62 3.72 6.11
C GLN A 90 -12.75 3.89 7.14
N LYS A 91 -12.62 3.26 8.30
CA LYS A 91 -13.61 3.37 9.40
C LYS A 91 -13.49 4.68 10.17
N GLU A 92 -12.28 5.18 10.31
CA GLU A 92 -12.03 6.42 11.02
C GLU A 92 -12.45 7.60 10.15
N ASP A 93 -12.86 8.69 10.82
CA ASP A 93 -13.17 9.94 10.15
C ASP A 93 -11.99 10.40 9.30
N ALA A 94 -12.29 11.26 8.32
CA ALA A 94 -11.39 11.81 7.30
C ALA A 94 -10.07 12.41 7.81
N GLU A 95 -9.75 12.29 9.10
CA GLU A 95 -8.57 12.87 9.74
C GLU A 95 -7.39 11.89 9.87
N SER A 96 -7.55 10.61 9.47
CA SER A 96 -6.45 9.68 9.55
C SER A 96 -5.31 10.11 8.64
N ARG A 97 -4.16 10.41 9.24
CA ARG A 97 -2.95 10.87 8.53
C ARG A 97 -1.99 9.75 8.22
N GLY A 98 -2.13 8.63 8.90
CA GLY A 98 -1.27 7.48 8.72
C GLY A 98 -1.12 6.68 9.99
N ILE A 99 -0.56 5.50 9.83
CA ILE A 99 -0.33 4.54 10.93
C ILE A 99 1.13 4.16 10.92
N THR A 100 1.77 4.28 12.08
CA THR A 100 3.16 3.84 12.31
C THR A 100 3.15 2.49 13.00
N TYR A 101 3.99 1.58 12.54
CA TYR A 101 4.09 0.24 13.12
C TYR A 101 5.49 -0.33 12.94
N PHE A 102 5.79 -1.38 13.71
CA PHE A 102 7.08 -2.08 13.67
C PHE A 102 6.84 -3.53 13.25
N THR A 103 7.69 -4.01 12.34
CA THR A 103 7.66 -5.39 11.86
C THR A 103 9.08 -5.92 11.75
N HIS A 104 9.22 -7.13 11.24
CA HIS A 104 10.51 -7.73 10.89
C HIS A 104 10.42 -8.23 9.46
N ASN A 105 11.52 -8.14 8.71
CA ASN A 105 11.59 -8.75 7.39
C ASN A 105 11.92 -10.26 7.50
N LYS A 106 12.02 -10.93 6.38
CA LYS A 106 12.32 -12.39 6.33
C LYS A 106 13.68 -12.75 6.96
N LYS A 107 14.58 -11.78 7.03
CA LYS A 107 15.91 -11.94 7.65
C LYS A 107 15.89 -11.68 9.17
N GLY A 108 14.73 -11.33 9.73
CA GLY A 108 14.58 -10.97 11.13
C GLY A 108 15.03 -9.56 11.48
N GLU A 109 15.34 -8.73 10.50
CA GLU A 109 15.73 -7.34 10.71
C GLU A 109 14.52 -6.51 11.11
N PRO A 110 14.62 -5.65 12.14
CA PRO A 110 13.50 -4.80 12.54
C PRO A 110 13.24 -3.71 11.51
N LEU A 111 11.98 -3.48 11.19
CA LEU A 111 11.54 -2.44 10.28
C LEU A 111 10.55 -1.51 10.97
N LYS A 112 10.80 -0.21 10.87
CA LYS A 112 9.80 0.80 11.19
C LYS A 112 9.06 1.15 9.91
N SER A 113 7.74 1.08 9.95
CA SER A 113 6.90 1.32 8.78
C SER A 113 5.85 2.38 9.07
N VAL A 114 5.51 3.15 8.06
CA VAL A 114 4.41 4.12 8.10
C VAL A 114 3.56 3.89 6.87
N THR A 115 2.26 3.75 7.06
CA THR A 115 1.30 3.67 5.96
C THR A 115 0.44 4.92 5.98
N ILE A 116 0.40 5.63 4.87
CA ILE A 116 -0.28 6.92 4.70
C ILE A 116 -1.38 6.74 3.67
N PRO A 117 -2.64 7.14 3.98
CA PRO A 117 -3.69 7.11 2.98
C PRO A 117 -3.49 8.20 1.94
N VAL A 118 -3.58 7.86 0.67
CA VAL A 118 -3.65 8.82 -0.42
C VAL A 118 -5.13 9.03 -0.75
N ARG A 119 -5.57 10.28 -0.72
CA ARG A 119 -6.96 10.63 -0.97
C ARG A 119 -7.10 11.30 -2.33
N GLY A 120 -8.08 10.84 -3.09
CA GLY A 120 -8.44 11.37 -4.40
C GLY A 120 -9.71 12.20 -4.35
N GLU A 121 -10.47 12.18 -5.45
CA GLU A 121 -11.75 12.88 -5.53
C GLU A 121 -12.70 12.46 -4.42
N LYS A 122 -13.47 13.42 -3.90
CA LYS A 122 -14.43 13.23 -2.80
C LYS A 122 -13.78 12.71 -1.52
N ASP A 123 -12.47 12.97 -1.37
CA ASP A 123 -11.70 12.59 -0.18
C ASP A 123 -11.68 11.09 0.12
N ARG A 124 -11.94 10.26 -0.87
CA ARG A 124 -11.86 8.80 -0.71
C ARG A 124 -10.42 8.31 -0.88
N ILE A 125 -10.08 7.23 -0.21
CA ILE A 125 -8.75 6.60 -0.33
C ILE A 125 -8.65 5.88 -1.68
N ILE A 126 -7.58 6.12 -2.40
CA ILE A 126 -7.38 5.60 -3.75
C ILE A 126 -6.15 4.70 -3.89
#